data_d41997bae1e529202f544d0055bc4229
#
_entry.id   d41997bae1e529202f544d0055bc4229
#
_cell.length_a   1.000
_cell.length_b   1.000
_cell.length_c   1.000
_cell.angle_alpha   90.00
_cell.angle_beta   90.00
_cell.angle_gamma   90.00
#
_symmetry.space_group_name_H-M   'P 1'
#
loop_
_entity.id
_entity.type
_entity.pdbx_description
1 polymer ?
#
loop_
_entity_poly.entity_id
_entity_poly.type
_entity_poly.pdbx_seq_one_letter_code
_entity_poly.pdbx_strand_id
1 'polypeptide(L)'
;NEKKQLTEVVSDNGNRLRYQYNDNGRLVLVTDHTGRKVALVYEERKLVKVTVPSGSVYSYQYSENGRIKELVNAREVHAVCNEYDKKFRVVRQKFADGGEMEFTYLDADKKVIFTERNGRKITYVHDDKGRNVETIYEDGTREKFLYNDKNLCISKTDRLGRTTRMAYDRRGNLTQTVDAAKRRINMTYDADN
;
A
#
# COMPACT_ATOMS: atom_id res chain seq x y z
N ASN A 1 7.59 -26.53 10.76
CA ASN A 1 8.59 -27.52 10.38
C ASN A 1 9.96 -27.14 10.96
N GLU A 2 10.98 -27.98 10.79
CA GLU A 2 12.34 -27.74 11.28
C GLU A 2 12.96 -26.41 10.83
N LYS A 3 12.56 -25.90 9.66
CA LYS A 3 12.98 -24.59 9.12
C LYS A 3 12.16 -23.41 9.69
N LYS A 4 11.36 -23.60 10.74
CA LYS A 4 10.45 -22.62 11.36
C LYS A 4 9.47 -21.96 10.37
N GLN A 5 9.03 -22.72 9.36
CA GLN A 5 8.03 -22.28 8.39
C GLN A 5 6.64 -22.70 8.85
N LEU A 6 5.66 -21.82 8.65
CA LEU A 6 4.25 -22.09 8.92
C LEU A 6 3.73 -23.15 7.93
N THR A 7 3.32 -24.33 8.42
CA THR A 7 2.85 -25.42 7.56
C THR A 7 1.34 -25.58 7.54
N GLU A 8 0.66 -25.18 8.61
CA GLU A 8 -0.79 -25.25 8.72
C GLU A 8 -1.33 -24.15 9.64
N VAL A 9 -2.49 -23.62 9.30
CA VAL A 9 -3.35 -22.81 10.18
C VAL A 9 -4.69 -23.53 10.32
N VAL A 10 -5.18 -23.66 11.53
CA VAL A 10 -6.48 -24.24 11.86
C VAL A 10 -7.30 -23.19 12.59
N SER A 11 -8.52 -22.91 12.14
CA SER A 11 -9.46 -22.04 12.82
C SER A 11 -10.33 -22.81 13.81
N ASP A 12 -10.98 -22.13 14.73
CA ASP A 12 -11.83 -22.73 15.78
C ASP A 12 -12.95 -23.60 15.21
N ASN A 13 -13.45 -23.32 14.02
CA ASN A 13 -14.46 -24.11 13.31
C ASN A 13 -13.88 -25.32 12.53
N GLY A 14 -12.56 -25.58 12.68
CA GLY A 14 -11.88 -26.72 12.06
C GLY A 14 -11.42 -26.49 10.61
N ASN A 15 -11.66 -25.33 10.02
CA ASN A 15 -11.14 -25.01 8.68
C ASN A 15 -9.61 -24.96 8.70
N ARG A 16 -8.99 -25.41 7.61
CA ARG A 16 -7.54 -25.55 7.53
C ARG A 16 -6.98 -24.88 6.29
N LEU A 17 -5.81 -24.25 6.45
CA LEU A 17 -4.95 -23.82 5.34
C LEU A 17 -3.60 -24.52 5.50
N ARG A 18 -3.15 -25.21 4.47
CA ARG A 18 -1.86 -25.91 4.42
C ARG A 18 -0.93 -25.21 3.45
N TYR A 19 0.33 -25.07 3.88
CA TYR A 19 1.36 -24.36 3.16
C TYR A 19 2.50 -25.31 2.80
N GLN A 20 2.90 -25.32 1.53
CA GLN A 20 4.02 -26.11 1.06
C GLN A 20 5.10 -25.18 0.50
N TYR A 21 6.34 -25.54 0.75
CA TYR A 21 7.52 -24.77 0.38
C TYR A 21 8.45 -25.61 -0.49
N ASN A 22 9.18 -24.97 -1.39
CA ASN A 22 10.23 -25.63 -2.15
C ASN A 22 11.52 -25.73 -1.32
N ASP A 23 12.56 -26.36 -1.88
CA ASP A 23 13.86 -26.57 -1.21
C ASP A 23 14.54 -25.24 -0.82
N ASN A 24 14.28 -24.17 -1.56
CA ASN A 24 14.76 -22.81 -1.28
C ASN A 24 13.92 -22.09 -0.20
N GLY A 25 12.94 -22.76 0.41
CA GLY A 25 12.10 -22.19 1.48
C GLY A 25 11.03 -21.23 1.00
N ARG A 26 10.67 -21.21 -0.30
CA ARG A 26 9.62 -20.36 -0.83
C ARG A 26 8.30 -21.08 -0.87
N LEU A 27 7.23 -20.37 -0.51
CA LEU A 27 5.87 -20.87 -0.58
C LEU A 27 5.50 -21.17 -2.04
N VAL A 28 5.15 -22.42 -2.36
CA VAL A 28 4.78 -22.84 -3.73
C VAL A 28 3.33 -23.29 -3.82
N LEU A 29 2.69 -23.65 -2.70
CA LEU A 29 1.31 -24.11 -2.72
C LEU A 29 0.60 -23.77 -1.41
N VAL A 30 -0.60 -23.25 -1.52
CA VAL A 30 -1.57 -23.13 -0.41
C VAL A 30 -2.78 -23.99 -0.76
N THR A 31 -3.22 -24.84 0.18
CA THR A 31 -4.41 -25.68 0.00
C THR A 31 -5.37 -25.44 1.17
N ASP A 32 -6.64 -25.17 0.90
CA ASP A 32 -7.66 -25.03 1.93
C ASP A 32 -8.30 -26.39 2.31
N HIS A 33 -9.18 -26.36 3.32
CA HIS A 33 -9.87 -27.55 3.82
C HIS A 33 -10.81 -28.19 2.79
N THR A 34 -11.22 -27.48 1.74
CA THR A 34 -12.05 -27.99 0.64
C THR A 34 -11.23 -28.54 -0.52
N GLY A 35 -9.89 -28.48 -0.43
CA GLY A 35 -8.97 -28.91 -1.49
C GLY A 35 -8.70 -27.87 -2.58
N ARG A 36 -9.20 -26.64 -2.45
CA ARG A 36 -8.89 -25.56 -3.40
C ARG A 36 -7.44 -25.15 -3.23
N LYS A 37 -6.78 -24.87 -4.34
CA LYS A 37 -5.33 -24.65 -4.40
C LYS A 37 -4.98 -23.28 -4.98
N VAL A 38 -3.98 -22.63 -4.38
CA VAL A 38 -3.24 -21.50 -4.97
C VAL A 38 -1.80 -21.96 -5.19
N ALA A 39 -1.35 -22.00 -6.41
CA ALA A 39 0.01 -22.39 -6.77
C ALA A 39 0.83 -21.18 -7.17
N LEU A 40 2.10 -21.13 -6.71
CA LEU A 40 3.05 -20.04 -6.96
C LEU A 40 4.30 -20.59 -7.66
N VAL A 41 4.71 -19.94 -8.75
CA VAL A 41 5.91 -20.32 -9.52
C VAL A 41 6.91 -19.18 -9.45
N TYR A 42 8.17 -19.56 -9.24
CA TYR A 42 9.29 -18.62 -9.16
C TYR A 42 10.34 -18.95 -10.22
N GLU A 43 10.88 -17.91 -10.82
CA GLU A 43 12.11 -17.96 -11.59
C GLU A 43 13.19 -17.25 -10.77
N GLU A 44 14.30 -17.95 -10.50
CA GLU A 44 15.34 -17.48 -9.57
C GLU A 44 14.72 -17.06 -8.22
N ARG A 45 14.58 -15.75 -7.98
CA ARG A 45 14.02 -15.18 -6.75
C ARG A 45 12.70 -14.45 -6.96
N LYS A 46 12.20 -14.38 -8.18
CA LYS A 46 11.03 -13.58 -8.57
C LYS A 46 9.80 -14.48 -8.72
N LEU A 47 8.68 -14.07 -8.13
CA LEU A 47 7.41 -14.72 -8.35
C LEU A 47 6.93 -14.36 -9.76
N VAL A 48 6.87 -15.35 -10.67
CA VAL A 48 6.49 -15.09 -12.07
C VAL A 48 5.06 -15.51 -12.39
N LYS A 49 4.45 -16.38 -11.57
CA LYS A 49 3.12 -16.89 -11.87
C LYS A 49 2.37 -17.28 -10.60
N VAL A 50 1.07 -16.95 -10.56
CA VAL A 50 0.13 -17.41 -9.54
C VAL A 50 -1.08 -18.05 -10.24
N THR A 51 -1.42 -19.28 -9.88
CA THR A 51 -2.63 -19.97 -10.33
C THR A 51 -3.59 -20.04 -9.14
N VAL A 52 -4.80 -19.49 -9.29
CA VAL A 52 -5.83 -19.47 -8.23
C VAL A 52 -6.80 -20.66 -8.39
N PRO A 53 -7.66 -20.95 -7.40
CA PRO A 53 -8.54 -22.14 -7.41
C PRO A 53 -9.47 -22.25 -8.62
N SER A 54 -9.82 -21.15 -9.26
CA SER A 54 -10.62 -21.15 -10.50
C SER A 54 -9.85 -21.66 -11.73
N GLY A 55 -8.54 -21.95 -11.59
CA GLY A 55 -7.63 -22.21 -12.71
C GLY A 55 -7.09 -20.95 -13.40
N SER A 56 -7.56 -19.77 -12.97
CA SER A 56 -7.08 -18.49 -13.52
C SER A 56 -5.61 -18.25 -13.19
N VAL A 57 -4.87 -17.73 -14.15
CA VAL A 57 -3.43 -17.51 -14.06
C VAL A 57 -3.12 -16.02 -14.11
N TYR A 58 -2.27 -15.57 -13.20
CA TYR A 58 -1.68 -14.24 -13.18
C TYR A 58 -0.19 -14.37 -13.38
N SER A 59 0.39 -13.56 -14.25
CA SER A 59 1.83 -13.57 -14.54
C SER A 59 2.45 -12.21 -14.26
N TYR A 60 3.70 -12.24 -13.79
CA TYR A 60 4.47 -11.05 -13.43
C TYR A 60 5.73 -10.99 -14.26
N GLN A 61 5.99 -9.87 -14.90
CA GLN A 61 7.24 -9.58 -15.57
C GLN A 61 8.03 -8.54 -14.80
N TYR A 62 9.35 -8.64 -14.87
CA TYR A 62 10.25 -7.77 -14.12
C TYR A 62 11.19 -7.05 -15.08
N SER A 63 11.56 -5.84 -14.71
CA SER A 63 12.66 -5.12 -15.37
C SER A 63 14.01 -5.78 -15.03
N GLU A 64 15.06 -5.44 -15.77
CA GLU A 64 16.43 -5.88 -15.50
C GLU A 64 16.86 -5.63 -14.05
N ASN A 65 16.38 -4.54 -13.46
CA ASN A 65 16.65 -4.16 -12.07
C ASN A 65 15.74 -4.86 -11.03
N GLY A 66 14.94 -5.86 -11.45
CA GLY A 66 14.10 -6.67 -10.56
C GLY A 66 12.83 -5.98 -10.05
N ARG A 67 12.39 -4.89 -10.67
CA ARG A 67 11.09 -4.24 -10.36
C ARG A 67 9.97 -4.84 -11.19
N ILE A 68 8.76 -4.93 -10.65
CA ILE A 68 7.60 -5.41 -11.40
C ILE A 68 7.32 -4.44 -12.54
N LYS A 69 7.61 -4.88 -13.77
CA LYS A 69 7.36 -4.13 -14.98
C LYS A 69 5.91 -4.29 -15.43
N GLU A 70 5.38 -5.49 -15.29
CA GLU A 70 4.09 -5.83 -15.84
C GLU A 70 3.37 -6.91 -15.04
N LEU A 71 2.05 -6.74 -14.92
CA LEU A 71 1.12 -7.74 -14.43
C LEU A 71 0.17 -8.12 -15.57
N VAL A 72 0.16 -9.41 -15.93
CA VAL A 72 -0.81 -9.99 -16.88
C VAL A 72 -1.87 -10.75 -16.07
N ASN A 73 -3.14 -10.46 -16.32
CA ASN A 73 -4.25 -11.11 -15.61
C ASN A 73 -4.65 -12.43 -16.29
N ALA A 74 -5.61 -13.13 -15.71
CA ALA A 74 -6.09 -14.42 -16.16
C ALA A 74 -6.73 -14.43 -17.56
N ARG A 75 -7.02 -13.28 -18.14
CA ARG A 75 -7.52 -13.13 -19.52
C ARG A 75 -6.42 -12.74 -20.50
N GLU A 76 -5.16 -12.92 -20.11
CA GLU A 76 -3.98 -12.51 -20.89
C GLU A 76 -3.94 -11.01 -21.20
N VAL A 77 -4.63 -10.21 -20.38
CA VAL A 77 -4.63 -8.75 -20.51
C VAL A 77 -3.52 -8.18 -19.63
N HIS A 78 -2.71 -7.27 -20.19
CA HIS A 78 -1.71 -6.50 -19.47
C HIS A 78 -2.40 -5.52 -18.51
N ALA A 79 -2.69 -5.99 -17.30
CA ALA A 79 -3.53 -5.28 -16.36
C ALA A 79 -2.88 -3.99 -15.84
N VAL A 80 -1.57 -4.03 -15.62
CA VAL A 80 -0.75 -2.90 -15.19
C VAL A 80 0.63 -2.99 -15.81
N CYS A 81 1.11 -1.90 -16.41
CA CYS A 81 2.49 -1.74 -16.87
C CYS A 81 3.13 -0.54 -16.15
N ASN A 82 4.31 -0.74 -15.58
CA ASN A 82 5.04 0.27 -14.83
C ASN A 82 6.28 0.75 -15.59
N GLU A 83 6.49 2.06 -15.60
CA GLU A 83 7.72 2.70 -16.01
C GLU A 83 8.43 3.30 -14.78
N TYR A 84 9.77 3.28 -14.75
CA TYR A 84 10.57 3.68 -13.61
C TYR A 84 11.60 4.74 -13.98
N ASP A 85 11.90 5.64 -13.04
CA ASP A 85 13.02 6.58 -13.16
C ASP A 85 14.37 5.88 -12.81
N LYS A 86 15.45 6.66 -12.93
CA LYS A 86 16.81 6.19 -12.58
C LYS A 86 16.99 5.87 -11.09
N LYS A 87 16.08 6.34 -10.23
CA LYS A 87 16.03 6.03 -8.78
C LYS A 87 15.09 4.87 -8.47
N PHE A 88 14.61 4.15 -9.50
CA PHE A 88 13.71 3.00 -9.40
C PHE A 88 12.35 3.32 -8.78
N ARG A 89 11.87 4.57 -8.90
CA ARG A 89 10.53 4.98 -8.51
C ARG A 89 9.61 4.92 -9.72
N VAL A 90 8.34 4.52 -9.53
CA VAL A 90 7.34 4.50 -10.60
C VAL A 90 7.09 5.94 -11.08
N VAL A 91 7.24 6.19 -12.38
CA VAL A 91 6.92 7.48 -13.00
C VAL A 91 5.65 7.41 -13.83
N ARG A 92 5.27 6.21 -14.31
CA ARG A 92 4.02 5.99 -15.06
C ARG A 92 3.49 4.59 -14.80
N GLN A 93 2.16 4.50 -14.70
CA GLN A 93 1.43 3.24 -14.72
C GLN A 93 0.39 3.30 -15.84
N LYS A 94 0.39 2.28 -16.72
CA LYS A 94 -0.62 2.07 -17.76
C LYS A 94 -1.52 0.92 -17.39
N PHE A 95 -2.81 1.08 -17.63
CA PHE A 95 -3.82 0.09 -17.30
C PHE A 95 -4.44 -0.53 -18.56
N ALA A 96 -5.05 -1.69 -18.42
CA ALA A 96 -5.65 -2.45 -19.52
C ALA A 96 -6.70 -1.68 -20.33
N ASP A 97 -7.37 -0.73 -19.73
CA ASP A 97 -8.40 0.10 -20.36
C ASP A 97 -7.83 1.36 -21.06
N GLY A 98 -6.51 1.45 -21.16
CA GLY A 98 -5.80 2.60 -21.75
C GLY A 98 -5.63 3.79 -20.81
N GLY A 99 -6.17 3.73 -19.60
CA GLY A 99 -5.94 4.78 -18.59
C GLY A 99 -4.49 4.80 -18.11
N GLU A 100 -3.97 5.99 -17.81
CA GLU A 100 -2.61 6.16 -17.30
C GLU A 100 -2.62 6.98 -16.01
N MET A 101 -1.63 6.73 -15.14
CA MET A 101 -1.29 7.54 -13.98
C MET A 101 0.18 7.94 -14.08
N GLU A 102 0.50 9.16 -13.69
CA GLU A 102 1.88 9.65 -13.75
C GLU A 102 2.33 10.22 -12.39
N PHE A 103 3.63 10.09 -12.12
CA PHE A 103 4.28 10.61 -10.92
C PHE A 103 5.49 11.45 -11.34
N THR A 104 5.49 12.72 -10.99
CA THR A 104 6.63 13.61 -11.18
C THR A 104 7.26 13.92 -9.82
N TYR A 105 8.51 13.55 -9.64
CA TYR A 105 9.25 13.75 -8.40
C TYR A 105 10.12 15.01 -8.48
N LEU A 106 9.82 16.00 -7.66
CA LEU A 106 10.57 17.25 -7.51
C LEU A 106 11.35 17.15 -6.19
N ASP A 107 12.47 16.43 -6.23
CA ASP A 107 13.22 16.05 -5.02
C ASP A 107 13.76 17.29 -4.25
N ALA A 108 14.22 18.33 -4.95
CA ALA A 108 14.70 19.56 -4.32
C ALA A 108 13.61 20.28 -3.51
N ASP A 109 12.36 20.20 -3.96
CA ASP A 109 11.20 20.82 -3.33
C ASP A 109 10.47 19.86 -2.37
N LYS A 110 10.94 18.61 -2.26
CA LYS A 110 10.26 17.52 -1.51
C LYS A 110 8.81 17.34 -1.93
N LYS A 111 8.54 17.44 -3.24
CA LYS A 111 7.20 17.34 -3.81
C LYS A 111 7.08 16.15 -4.75
N VAL A 112 5.88 15.57 -4.77
CA VAL A 112 5.46 14.61 -5.78
C VAL A 112 4.17 15.13 -6.41
N ILE A 113 4.17 15.28 -7.73
CA ILE A 113 2.96 15.59 -8.49
C ILE A 113 2.43 14.26 -9.00
N PHE A 114 1.23 13.92 -8.60
CA PHE A 114 0.48 12.77 -9.07
C PHE A 114 -0.57 13.23 -10.07
N THR A 115 -0.54 12.66 -11.27
CA THR A 115 -1.57 12.86 -12.29
C THR A 115 -2.49 11.65 -12.30
N GLU A 116 -3.75 11.86 -11.96
CA GLU A 116 -4.80 10.83 -11.97
C GLU A 116 -5.17 10.44 -13.40
N ARG A 117 -5.86 9.32 -13.57
CA ARG A 117 -6.33 8.81 -14.87
C ARG A 117 -7.23 9.79 -15.64
N ASN A 118 -7.93 10.67 -14.97
CA ASN A 118 -8.76 11.74 -15.56
C ASN A 118 -7.96 13.02 -15.87
N GLY A 119 -6.64 13.00 -15.71
CA GLY A 119 -5.74 14.13 -15.94
C GLY A 119 -5.62 15.11 -14.77
N ARG A 120 -6.40 14.97 -13.70
CA ARG A 120 -6.31 15.85 -12.52
C ARG A 120 -4.96 15.68 -11.83
N LYS A 121 -4.43 16.79 -11.34
CA LYS A 121 -3.14 16.82 -10.63
C LYS A 121 -3.32 17.07 -9.15
N ILE A 122 -2.61 16.28 -8.36
CA ILE A 122 -2.51 16.43 -6.91
C ILE A 122 -1.01 16.55 -6.57
N THR A 123 -0.65 17.59 -5.82
CA THR A 123 0.74 17.76 -5.36
C THR A 123 0.84 17.41 -3.88
N TYR A 124 1.70 16.47 -3.56
CA TYR A 124 2.05 16.09 -2.19
C TYR A 124 3.36 16.75 -1.81
N VAL A 125 3.38 17.45 -0.67
CA VAL A 125 4.58 18.07 -0.10
C VAL A 125 5.00 17.28 1.13
N HIS A 126 6.26 16.90 1.18
CA HIS A 126 6.80 16.07 2.25
C HIS A 126 7.79 16.86 3.12
N ASP A 127 7.88 16.49 4.39
CA ASP A 127 8.95 16.96 5.27
C ASP A 127 10.25 16.13 5.12
N ASP A 128 11.26 16.45 5.93
CA ASP A 128 12.55 15.74 5.93
C ASP A 128 12.46 14.26 6.34
N LYS A 129 11.38 13.86 6.99
CA LYS A 129 11.10 12.47 7.36
C LYS A 129 10.27 11.73 6.31
N GLY A 130 9.94 12.39 5.17
CA GLY A 130 9.12 11.81 4.10
C GLY A 130 7.62 11.76 4.40
N ARG A 131 7.14 12.46 5.45
CA ARG A 131 5.72 12.52 5.79
C ARG A 131 5.03 13.58 4.97
N ASN A 132 3.82 13.30 4.49
CA ASN A 132 3.01 14.29 3.77
C ASN A 132 2.55 15.40 4.73
N VAL A 133 3.02 16.62 4.54
CA VAL A 133 2.66 17.79 5.37
C VAL A 133 1.67 18.72 4.69
N GLU A 134 1.55 18.65 3.37
CA GLU A 134 0.57 19.40 2.60
C GLU A 134 0.15 18.62 1.34
N THR A 135 -1.14 18.62 1.04
CA THR A 135 -1.71 18.14 -0.22
C THR A 135 -2.35 19.33 -0.93
N ILE A 136 -1.93 19.61 -2.16
CA ILE A 136 -2.43 20.71 -2.97
C ILE A 136 -3.22 20.10 -4.14
N TYR A 137 -4.46 20.48 -4.27
CA TYR A 137 -5.35 20.03 -5.33
C TYR A 137 -5.31 20.98 -6.52
N GLU A 138 -5.77 20.53 -7.69
CA GLU A 138 -5.76 21.28 -8.94
C GLU A 138 -6.52 22.62 -8.85
N ASP A 139 -7.58 22.66 -8.06
CA ASP A 139 -8.38 23.87 -7.79
C ASP A 139 -7.70 24.87 -6.83
N GLY A 140 -6.45 24.59 -6.41
CA GLY A 140 -5.68 25.40 -5.48
C GLY A 140 -6.04 25.19 -4.01
N THR A 141 -7.08 24.41 -3.69
CA THR A 141 -7.40 24.08 -2.29
C THR A 141 -6.34 23.17 -1.69
N ARG A 142 -6.22 23.16 -0.36
CA ARG A 142 -5.13 22.47 0.33
C ARG A 142 -5.59 21.76 1.57
N GLU A 143 -4.99 20.60 1.85
CA GLU A 143 -4.99 19.98 3.16
C GLU A 143 -3.62 20.13 3.81
N LYS A 144 -3.55 20.33 5.13
CA LYS A 144 -2.29 20.42 5.87
C LYS A 144 -2.27 19.47 7.04
N PHE A 145 -1.09 18.93 7.33
CA PHE A 145 -0.88 17.95 8.40
C PHE A 145 0.31 18.36 9.25
N LEU A 146 0.17 18.26 10.56
CA LEU A 146 1.27 18.43 11.51
C LEU A 146 1.45 17.13 12.29
N TYR A 147 2.69 16.79 12.56
CA TYR A 147 3.06 15.56 13.25
C TYR A 147 3.95 15.89 14.44
N ASN A 148 3.84 15.08 15.48
CA ASN A 148 4.79 15.11 16.59
C ASN A 148 6.05 14.29 16.29
N ASP A 149 6.97 14.23 17.25
CA ASP A 149 8.25 13.50 17.11
C ASP A 149 8.06 11.98 17.01
N LYS A 150 6.90 11.46 17.48
CA LYS A 150 6.52 10.04 17.36
C LYS A 150 5.82 9.71 16.04
N ASN A 151 5.80 10.63 15.06
CA ASN A 151 5.10 10.51 13.77
C ASN A 151 3.56 10.41 13.88
N LEU A 152 2.97 10.81 15.01
CA LEU A 152 1.53 10.87 15.16
C LEU A 152 1.01 12.21 14.63
N CYS A 153 -0.07 12.18 13.83
CA CYS A 153 -0.69 13.40 13.30
C CYS A 153 -1.41 14.15 14.41
N ILE A 154 -0.94 15.34 14.79
CA ILE A 154 -1.50 16.16 15.87
C ILE A 154 -2.44 17.26 15.37
N SER A 155 -2.45 17.53 14.08
CA SER A 155 -3.35 18.51 13.46
C SER A 155 -3.59 18.17 11.99
N LYS A 156 -4.85 18.24 11.57
CA LYS A 156 -5.25 18.18 10.16
C LYS A 156 -6.11 19.40 9.84
N THR A 157 -5.74 20.16 8.80
CA THR A 157 -6.58 21.21 8.22
C THR A 157 -7.14 20.71 6.90
N ASP A 158 -8.45 20.73 6.74
CA ASP A 158 -9.11 20.28 5.51
C ASP A 158 -9.11 21.35 4.41
N ARG A 159 -9.64 21.01 3.24
CA ARG A 159 -9.72 21.90 2.06
C ARG A 159 -10.57 23.16 2.29
N LEU A 160 -11.44 23.16 3.30
CA LEU A 160 -12.24 24.32 3.71
C LEU A 160 -11.57 25.17 4.80
N GLY A 161 -10.31 24.84 5.16
CA GLY A 161 -9.57 25.53 6.22
C GLY A 161 -9.96 25.14 7.64
N ARG A 162 -10.83 24.14 7.81
CA ARG A 162 -11.26 23.67 9.12
C ARG A 162 -10.18 22.78 9.74
N THR A 163 -9.77 23.11 10.95
CA THR A 163 -8.68 22.40 11.62
C THR A 163 -9.22 21.49 12.72
N THR A 164 -8.85 20.23 12.69
CA THR A 164 -9.01 19.25 13.76
C THR A 164 -7.68 19.03 14.43
N ARG A 165 -7.65 19.08 15.77
CA ARG A 165 -6.47 18.77 16.60
C ARG A 165 -6.64 17.44 17.29
N MET A 166 -5.54 16.73 17.48
CA MET A 166 -5.48 15.39 18.06
C MET A 166 -4.44 15.34 19.17
N ALA A 167 -4.79 14.72 20.29
CA ALA A 167 -3.87 14.46 21.39
C ALA A 167 -3.74 12.95 21.62
N TYR A 168 -2.58 12.54 22.09
CA TYR A 168 -2.23 11.13 22.29
C TYR A 168 -1.58 10.94 23.66
N ASP A 169 -1.75 9.75 24.21
CA ASP A 169 -1.05 9.35 25.41
C ASP A 169 0.42 8.95 25.13
N ARG A 170 1.12 8.49 26.15
CA ARG A 170 2.51 8.05 26.03
C ARG A 170 2.69 6.81 25.18
N ARG A 171 1.66 5.96 25.06
CA ARG A 171 1.64 4.74 24.24
C ARG A 171 1.33 5.03 22.76
N GLY A 172 0.78 6.22 22.46
CA GLY A 172 0.38 6.62 21.12
C GLY A 172 -1.12 6.43 20.84
N ASN A 173 -1.92 6.15 21.86
CA ASN A 173 -3.38 6.06 21.74
C ASN A 173 -3.97 7.47 21.63
N LEU A 174 -4.94 7.65 20.74
CA LEU A 174 -5.64 8.92 20.53
C LEU A 174 -6.57 9.21 21.71
N THR A 175 -6.23 10.17 22.55
CA THR A 175 -6.99 10.49 23.78
C THR A 175 -7.98 11.62 23.60
N GLN A 176 -7.78 12.50 22.62
CA GLN A 176 -8.69 13.60 22.35
C GLN A 176 -8.68 14.02 20.90
N THR A 177 -9.85 14.38 20.38
CA THR A 177 -9.98 15.19 19.16
C THR A 177 -10.73 16.48 19.47
N VAL A 178 -10.32 17.58 18.82
CA VAL A 178 -10.98 18.88 18.89
C VAL A 178 -11.20 19.38 17.47
N ASP A 179 -12.44 19.53 17.05
CA ASP A 179 -12.76 20.02 15.71
C ASP A 179 -12.71 21.56 15.60
N ALA A 180 -12.93 22.06 14.38
CA ALA A 180 -12.93 23.50 14.09
C ALA A 180 -14.02 24.27 14.85
N ALA A 181 -15.11 23.62 15.24
CA ALA A 181 -16.19 24.20 16.05
C ALA A 181 -15.91 24.07 17.55
N LYS A 182 -14.68 23.68 17.95
CA LYS A 182 -14.23 23.44 19.32
C LYS A 182 -14.98 22.30 20.05
N ARG A 183 -15.69 21.45 19.33
CA ARG A 183 -16.30 20.24 19.90
C ARG A 183 -15.19 19.25 20.24
N ARG A 184 -15.30 18.63 21.39
CA ARG A 184 -14.28 17.71 21.93
C ARG A 184 -14.86 16.30 22.03
N ILE A 185 -14.04 15.33 21.62
CA ILE A 185 -14.26 13.91 21.88
C ILE A 185 -13.07 13.44 22.69
N ASN A 186 -13.32 12.86 23.88
CA ASN A 186 -12.28 12.26 24.71
C ASN A 186 -12.43 10.74 24.66
N MET A 187 -11.29 10.06 24.63
CA MET A 187 -11.19 8.59 24.58
C MET A 187 -10.30 8.13 25.73
N THR A 188 -10.70 7.07 26.36
CA THR A 188 -9.96 6.40 27.44
C THR A 188 -9.70 4.96 27.04
N TYR A 189 -8.57 4.42 27.44
CA TYR A 189 -8.12 3.08 27.14
C TYR A 189 -7.84 2.30 28.42
N ASP A 190 -8.03 1.02 28.40
CA ASP A 190 -7.65 0.13 29.51
C ASP A 190 -6.14 -0.19 29.51
N ALA A 191 -5.74 -1.10 30.36
CA ALA A 191 -4.33 -1.46 30.52
C ALA A 191 -3.75 -2.21 29.30
N ASP A 192 -4.60 -2.84 28.49
CA ASP A 192 -4.22 -3.71 27.39
C ASP A 192 -4.04 -2.95 26.06
N ASN A 193 -4.40 -1.68 26.02
CA ASN A 193 -4.21 -0.77 24.87
C ASN A 193 -3.13 0.28 25.09
#